data_3316afe9657c85bd609eb0f9ecedac51
#
_entry.id   3316afe9657c85bd609eb0f9ecedac51
#
_cell.length_a   1.000
_cell.length_b   1.000
_cell.length_c   1.000
_cell.angle_alpha   90.00
_cell.angle_beta   90.00
_cell.angle_gamma   90.00
#
_symmetry.space_group_name_H-M   'P 1'
#
loop_
_entity.id
_entity.type
_entity.pdbx_description
1 polymer ?
#
loop_
_entity_poly.entity_id
_entity_poly.type
_entity_poly.pdbx_seq_one_letter_code
_entity_poly.pdbx_strand_id
1 'polypeptide(L)'
;MRVSHSGGLPGFGSEWRIYPDYGIGVVAFSNHTYGSPGRANAAALDTLIAIAGLKPRVLPPSQILNQRKEEIVKLLPAWKEEQTNIFAENFFPDESLERRRKATRKLFEEAGALKSVKALEPENQLRGSFVLECDKKNILIFFALTPEKEALIQQLDIELRDK
;
A
#
# COMPACT_ATOMS: atom_id res chain seq x y z
N MET A 1 3.10 11.47 3.36
CA MET A 1 2.34 11.88 2.13
C MET A 1 1.58 13.18 2.41
N ARG A 2 1.39 14.05 1.38
CA ARG A 2 0.59 15.30 1.49
C ARG A 2 -0.41 15.31 0.32
N VAL A 3 -1.68 15.53 0.63
CA VAL A 3 -2.77 15.58 -0.38
C VAL A 3 -3.51 16.90 -0.21
N SER A 4 -3.72 17.63 -1.29
CA SER A 4 -4.45 18.89 -1.25
C SER A 4 -5.15 19.17 -2.57
N HIS A 5 -6.18 19.98 -2.51
CA HIS A 5 -6.85 20.52 -3.68
C HIS A 5 -7.36 21.93 -3.38
N SER A 6 -7.38 22.79 -4.38
CA SER A 6 -7.91 24.16 -4.27
C SER A 6 -9.06 24.35 -5.25
N GLY A 7 -9.91 25.32 -4.93
CA GLY A 7 -10.99 25.72 -5.79
C GLY A 7 -11.23 27.23 -5.67
N GLY A 8 -11.83 27.82 -6.69
CA GLY A 8 -12.16 29.25 -6.68
C GLY A 8 -13.34 29.58 -7.59
N LEU A 9 -14.09 30.58 -7.18
CA LEU A 9 -15.16 31.19 -7.92
C LEU A 9 -15.02 32.71 -7.80
N PRO A 10 -15.69 33.51 -8.65
CA PRO A 10 -15.77 34.95 -8.43
C PRO A 10 -16.29 35.27 -7.01
N GLY A 11 -15.47 36.00 -6.24
CA GLY A 11 -15.75 36.34 -4.85
C GLY A 11 -15.30 35.33 -3.81
N PHE A 12 -14.85 34.13 -4.20
CA PHE A 12 -14.49 33.08 -3.25
C PHE A 12 -13.25 32.29 -3.67
N GLY A 13 -12.55 31.73 -2.67
CA GLY A 13 -11.50 30.77 -2.84
C GLY A 13 -11.54 29.73 -1.74
N SER A 14 -11.00 28.55 -1.99
CA SER A 14 -10.92 27.46 -1.01
C SER A 14 -9.67 26.62 -1.22
N GLU A 15 -9.25 25.96 -0.17
CA GLU A 15 -8.25 24.89 -0.23
C GLU A 15 -8.46 23.95 0.94
N TRP A 16 -8.37 22.66 0.67
CA TRP A 16 -8.25 21.64 1.71
C TRP A 16 -6.91 20.93 1.58
N ARG A 17 -6.41 20.48 2.72
CA ARG A 17 -5.15 19.75 2.81
C ARG A 17 -5.24 18.68 3.88
N ILE A 18 -4.72 17.48 3.55
CA ILE A 18 -4.71 16.33 4.44
C ILE A 18 -3.27 15.78 4.50
N TYR A 19 -2.84 15.46 5.71
CA TYR A 19 -1.63 14.69 5.98
C TYR A 19 -2.04 13.29 6.48
N PRO A 20 -2.28 12.33 5.57
CA PRO A 20 -2.79 11.01 5.93
C PRO A 20 -1.95 10.29 6.96
N ASP A 21 -0.63 10.43 6.86
CA ASP A 21 0.30 9.79 7.80
C ASP A 21 0.08 10.23 9.26
N TYR A 22 -0.43 11.45 9.47
CA TYR A 22 -0.74 11.98 10.79
C TYR A 22 -2.23 11.91 11.15
N GLY A 23 -3.08 11.60 10.17
CA GLY A 23 -4.53 11.55 10.35
C GLY A 23 -5.17 12.91 10.64
N ILE A 24 -4.59 14.00 10.13
CA ILE A 24 -5.08 15.36 10.29
C ILE A 24 -5.32 16.04 8.94
N GLY A 25 -6.21 17.01 8.93
CA GLY A 25 -6.51 17.82 7.76
C GLY A 25 -7.02 19.19 8.16
N VAL A 26 -7.01 20.09 7.18
CA VAL A 26 -7.51 21.46 7.32
C VAL A 26 -8.26 21.85 6.07
N VAL A 27 -9.30 22.64 6.24
CA VAL A 27 -10.04 23.29 5.16
C VAL A 27 -10.09 24.78 5.46
N ALA A 28 -9.82 25.62 4.46
CA ALA A 28 -9.98 27.06 4.57
C ALA A 28 -10.74 27.62 3.37
N PHE A 29 -11.53 28.64 3.66
CA PHE A 29 -12.28 29.42 2.68
C PHE A 29 -11.82 30.87 2.73
N SER A 30 -11.88 31.53 1.59
CA SER A 30 -11.58 32.94 1.42
C SER A 30 -12.75 33.61 0.72
N ASN A 31 -13.12 34.83 1.16
CA ASN A 31 -14.07 35.69 0.51
C ASN A 31 -13.41 36.62 -0.54
N HIS A 32 -12.31 36.20 -1.09
CA HIS A 32 -11.57 36.88 -2.15
C HIS A 32 -11.57 36.03 -3.42
N THR A 33 -11.82 36.64 -4.58
CA THR A 33 -11.85 35.97 -5.89
C THR A 33 -10.54 35.19 -6.12
N TYR A 34 -10.65 33.87 -6.28
CA TYR A 34 -9.53 32.95 -6.43
C TYR A 34 -8.47 33.04 -5.32
N GLY A 35 -8.86 33.53 -4.14
CA GLY A 35 -7.97 33.56 -2.98
C GLY A 35 -7.46 32.14 -2.65
N SER A 36 -6.16 32.02 -2.48
CA SER A 36 -5.53 30.72 -2.19
C SER A 36 -5.01 30.66 -0.74
N PRO A 37 -5.75 30.03 0.18
CA PRO A 37 -5.32 29.86 1.57
C PRO A 37 -4.27 28.74 1.77
N GLY A 38 -3.73 28.17 0.69
CA GLY A 38 -2.86 27.00 0.76
C GLY A 38 -1.61 27.16 1.64
N ARG A 39 -1.01 28.36 1.65
CA ARG A 39 0.13 28.64 2.55
C ARG A 39 -0.29 28.64 4.03
N ALA A 40 -1.45 29.22 4.34
CA ALA A 40 -1.98 29.23 5.70
C ALA A 40 -2.32 27.81 6.17
N ASN A 41 -2.96 27.02 5.32
CA ASN A 41 -3.27 25.62 5.61
C ASN A 41 -2.01 24.76 5.85
N ALA A 42 -0.97 24.95 5.05
CA ALA A 42 0.30 24.26 5.25
C ALA A 42 0.93 24.64 6.59
N ALA A 43 1.04 25.94 6.87
CA ALA A 43 1.59 26.42 8.12
C ALA A 43 0.80 25.95 9.35
N ALA A 44 -0.53 25.93 9.27
CA ALA A 44 -1.40 25.45 10.34
C ALA A 44 -1.14 23.97 10.66
N LEU A 45 -1.08 23.10 9.63
CA LEU A 45 -0.80 21.68 9.83
C LEU A 45 0.61 21.43 10.35
N ASP A 46 1.63 22.09 9.79
CA ASP A 46 3.02 21.94 10.24
C ASP A 46 3.18 22.41 11.70
N THR A 47 2.48 23.52 12.07
CA THR A 47 2.44 24.03 13.44
C THR A 47 1.76 23.04 14.39
N LEU A 48 0.61 22.48 14.00
CA LEU A 48 -0.09 21.47 14.81
C LEU A 48 0.76 20.23 15.05
N ILE A 49 1.44 19.73 14.01
CA ILE A 49 2.36 18.59 14.16
C ILE A 49 3.46 18.90 15.18
N ALA A 50 4.06 20.09 15.06
CA ALA A 50 5.16 20.48 15.94
C ALA A 50 4.72 20.68 17.40
N ILE A 51 3.64 21.44 17.64
CA ILE A 51 3.14 21.76 18.99
C ILE A 51 2.59 20.52 19.70
N ALA A 52 1.83 19.69 18.98
CA ALA A 52 1.22 18.50 19.55
C ALA A 52 2.18 17.28 19.57
N GLY A 53 3.39 17.43 19.04
CA GLY A 53 4.37 16.35 18.97
C GLY A 53 3.86 15.12 18.21
N LEU A 54 3.02 15.36 17.17
CA LEU A 54 2.40 14.27 16.41
C LEU A 54 3.46 13.45 15.67
N LYS A 55 3.30 12.15 15.71
CA LYS A 55 4.14 11.21 14.96
C LYS A 55 3.30 10.55 13.87
N PRO A 56 3.92 10.11 12.76
CA PRO A 56 3.23 9.32 11.76
C PRO A 56 2.54 8.11 12.39
N ARG A 57 1.30 7.86 11.98
CA ARG A 57 0.51 6.74 12.47
C ARG A 57 1.08 5.46 11.89
N VAL A 58 1.36 4.50 12.76
CA VAL A 58 1.64 3.13 12.35
C VAL A 58 0.30 2.40 12.27
N LEU A 59 -0.12 2.04 11.07
CA LEU A 59 -1.33 1.24 10.89
C LEU A 59 -1.00 -0.22 11.19
N PRO A 60 -1.71 -0.88 12.13
CA PRO A 60 -1.59 -2.32 12.25
C PRO A 60 -2.21 -2.97 11.00
N PRO A 61 -1.61 -4.07 10.49
CA PRO A 61 -2.20 -4.79 9.39
C PRO A 61 -3.57 -5.36 9.78
N SER A 62 -4.53 -5.31 8.86
CA SER A 62 -5.83 -5.95 9.08
C SER A 62 -5.68 -7.48 9.18
N GLN A 63 -6.68 -8.12 9.80
CA GLN A 63 -6.70 -9.59 9.91
C GLN A 63 -6.64 -10.24 8.52
N ILE A 64 -7.41 -9.73 7.55
CA ILE A 64 -7.44 -10.27 6.20
C ILE A 64 -6.09 -10.10 5.47
N LEU A 65 -5.39 -8.97 5.64
CA LEU A 65 -4.05 -8.79 5.08
C LEU A 65 -3.06 -9.83 5.65
N ASN A 66 -3.08 -10.06 6.95
CA ASN A 66 -2.22 -11.09 7.56
C ASN A 66 -2.56 -12.48 7.04
N GLN A 67 -3.84 -12.82 6.94
CA GLN A 67 -4.27 -14.09 6.38
C GLN A 67 -3.79 -14.28 4.95
N ARG A 68 -4.00 -13.29 4.08
CA ARG A 68 -3.55 -13.36 2.67
C ARG A 68 -2.04 -13.41 2.54
N LYS A 69 -1.29 -12.71 3.39
CA LYS A 69 0.17 -12.86 3.47
C LYS A 69 0.58 -14.32 3.73
N GLU A 70 -0.02 -14.97 4.73
CA GLU A 70 0.29 -16.37 5.05
C GLU A 70 -0.05 -17.32 3.90
N GLU A 71 -1.16 -17.09 3.22
CA GLU A 71 -1.58 -17.86 2.05
C GLU A 71 -0.62 -17.66 0.87
N ILE A 72 -0.17 -16.41 0.60
CA ILE A 72 0.84 -16.12 -0.41
C ILE A 72 2.16 -16.84 -0.09
N VAL A 73 2.62 -16.80 1.15
CA VAL A 73 3.85 -17.50 1.56
C VAL A 73 3.75 -19.01 1.33
N LYS A 74 2.59 -19.61 1.60
CA LYS A 74 2.34 -21.04 1.35
C LYS A 74 2.24 -21.38 -0.14
N LEU A 75 1.70 -20.45 -0.94
CA LEU A 75 1.55 -20.61 -2.39
C LEU A 75 2.90 -20.62 -3.12
N LEU A 76 3.83 -19.75 -2.69
CA LEU A 76 5.10 -19.53 -3.37
C LEU A 76 6.18 -20.58 -2.96
N PRO A 77 7.07 -20.95 -3.91
CA PRO A 77 7.07 -20.62 -5.35
C PRO A 77 6.24 -21.58 -6.19
N ALA A 78 5.53 -22.54 -5.58
CA ALA A 78 4.95 -23.68 -6.28
C ALA A 78 3.69 -23.36 -7.09
N TRP A 79 2.89 -22.39 -6.64
CA TRP A 79 1.62 -22.00 -7.27
C TRP A 79 0.68 -23.20 -7.52
N LYS A 80 0.35 -23.94 -6.47
CA LYS A 80 -0.56 -25.08 -6.59
C LYS A 80 -1.97 -24.63 -6.94
N GLU A 81 -2.62 -25.32 -7.87
CA GLU A 81 -3.95 -24.93 -8.39
C GLU A 81 -5.03 -24.85 -7.29
N GLU A 82 -5.02 -25.78 -6.36
CA GLU A 82 -5.95 -25.81 -5.21
C GLU A 82 -5.82 -24.59 -4.28
N GLN A 83 -4.78 -23.79 -4.41
CA GLN A 83 -4.53 -22.59 -3.61
C GLN A 83 -4.88 -21.29 -4.37
N THR A 84 -5.43 -21.39 -5.57
CA THR A 84 -5.71 -20.21 -6.42
C THR A 84 -7.05 -19.52 -6.13
N ASN A 85 -7.88 -20.11 -5.29
CA ASN A 85 -9.17 -19.56 -4.86
C ASN A 85 -9.08 -18.27 -4.03
N ILE A 86 -7.89 -17.85 -3.65
CA ILE A 86 -7.62 -16.60 -2.94
C ILE A 86 -7.51 -15.38 -3.86
N PHE A 87 -7.52 -15.58 -5.18
CA PHE A 87 -7.37 -14.52 -6.18
C PHE A 87 -8.71 -14.07 -6.77
N ALA A 88 -8.76 -12.78 -7.13
CA ALA A 88 -9.90 -12.20 -7.82
C ALA A 88 -10.06 -12.80 -9.22
N GLU A 89 -11.29 -12.75 -9.75
CA GLU A 89 -11.66 -13.35 -11.02
C GLU A 89 -10.81 -12.86 -12.20
N ASN A 90 -10.43 -11.57 -12.18
CA ASN A 90 -9.62 -10.93 -13.22
C ASN A 90 -8.11 -11.16 -13.09
N PHE A 91 -7.64 -11.81 -12.03
CA PHE A 91 -6.20 -11.94 -11.74
C PHE A 91 -5.44 -12.80 -12.77
N PHE A 92 -5.98 -13.94 -13.14
CA PHE A 92 -5.35 -14.87 -14.09
C PHE A 92 -5.57 -14.52 -15.57
N PRO A 93 -6.66 -13.84 -15.99
CA PRO A 93 -6.76 -13.29 -17.34
C PRO A 93 -5.63 -12.34 -17.72
N ASP A 94 -5.10 -11.54 -16.78
CA ASP A 94 -4.00 -10.61 -17.04
C ASP A 94 -2.67 -11.34 -17.25
N GLU A 95 -2.41 -12.39 -16.47
CA GLU A 95 -1.25 -13.24 -16.62
C GLU A 95 -1.54 -14.67 -16.11
N SER A 96 -1.38 -15.65 -16.99
CA SER A 96 -1.72 -17.04 -16.69
C SER A 96 -0.91 -17.61 -15.51
N LEU A 97 -1.53 -18.54 -14.77
CA LEU A 97 -0.90 -19.27 -13.67
C LEU A 97 0.45 -19.88 -14.05
N GLU A 98 0.56 -20.42 -15.26
CA GLU A 98 1.80 -21.05 -15.75
C GLU A 98 2.93 -20.02 -15.90
N ARG A 99 2.64 -18.83 -16.47
CA ARG A 99 3.60 -17.76 -16.60
C ARG A 99 4.07 -17.28 -15.24
N ARG A 100 3.16 -17.03 -14.31
CA ARG A 100 3.46 -16.63 -12.92
C ARG A 100 4.32 -17.67 -12.21
N ARG A 101 3.99 -18.95 -12.35
CA ARG A 101 4.78 -20.08 -11.79
C ARG A 101 6.21 -20.07 -12.33
N LYS A 102 6.38 -19.91 -13.64
CA LYS A 102 7.70 -19.88 -14.28
C LYS A 102 8.53 -18.68 -13.83
N ALA A 103 7.93 -17.49 -13.84
CA ALA A 103 8.60 -16.25 -13.42
C ALA A 103 9.02 -16.32 -11.94
N THR A 104 8.11 -16.71 -11.06
CA THR A 104 8.39 -16.83 -9.63
C THR A 104 9.49 -17.85 -9.34
N ARG A 105 9.45 -19.00 -10.00
CA ARG A 105 10.50 -20.04 -9.82
C ARG A 105 11.89 -19.47 -10.12
N LYS A 106 12.02 -18.73 -11.23
CA LYS A 106 13.29 -18.07 -11.59
C LYS A 106 13.76 -17.09 -10.50
N LEU A 107 12.85 -16.27 -9.95
CA LEU A 107 13.17 -15.33 -8.87
C LEU A 107 13.67 -16.07 -7.61
N PHE A 108 13.05 -17.18 -7.23
CA PHE A 108 13.49 -17.97 -6.08
C PHE A 108 14.82 -18.70 -6.32
N GLU A 109 15.10 -19.15 -7.54
CA GLU A 109 16.42 -19.71 -7.91
C GLU A 109 17.53 -18.66 -7.77
N GLU A 110 17.27 -17.44 -8.16
CA GLU A 110 18.21 -16.32 -8.01
C GLU A 110 18.36 -15.87 -6.55
N ALA A 111 17.26 -15.83 -5.79
CA ALA A 111 17.26 -15.41 -4.39
C ALA A 111 17.92 -16.42 -3.45
N GLY A 112 17.87 -17.71 -3.80
CA GLY A 112 18.36 -18.78 -2.95
C GLY A 112 17.34 -19.26 -1.92
N ALA A 113 17.81 -19.99 -0.91
CA ALA A 113 16.93 -20.59 0.11
C ALA A 113 16.27 -19.51 0.99
N LEU A 114 14.97 -19.68 1.26
CA LEU A 114 14.22 -18.81 2.18
C LEU A 114 14.72 -19.00 3.61
N LYS A 115 15.07 -17.93 4.29
CA LYS A 115 15.51 -17.90 5.70
C LYS A 115 14.43 -17.42 6.65
N SER A 116 13.79 -16.31 6.31
CA SER A 116 12.78 -15.71 7.15
C SER A 116 11.74 -14.91 6.34
N VAL A 117 10.59 -14.69 6.95
CA VAL A 117 9.51 -13.85 6.41
C VAL A 117 9.35 -12.66 7.34
N LYS A 118 9.56 -11.46 6.82
CA LYS A 118 9.41 -10.23 7.62
C LYS A 118 7.95 -9.91 7.94
N ALA A 119 7.75 -9.03 8.89
CA ALA A 119 6.44 -8.50 9.22
C ALA A 119 5.81 -7.81 7.99
N LEU A 120 4.48 -7.80 7.94
CA LEU A 120 3.74 -7.07 6.93
C LEU A 120 3.80 -5.57 7.22
N GLU A 121 4.12 -4.78 6.21
CA GLU A 121 4.09 -3.33 6.22
C GLU A 121 2.83 -2.87 5.48
N PRO A 122 1.73 -2.53 6.18
CA PRO A 122 0.49 -2.14 5.53
C PRO A 122 0.56 -0.71 5.02
N GLU A 123 0.13 -0.47 3.78
CA GLU A 123 -0.16 0.88 3.29
C GLU A 123 -1.57 1.34 3.69
N ASN A 124 -2.50 0.40 3.77
CA ASN A 124 -3.85 0.57 4.29
C ASN A 124 -4.40 -0.80 4.72
N GLN A 125 -5.72 -0.90 4.98
CA GLN A 125 -6.35 -2.14 5.44
C GLN A 125 -6.48 -3.24 4.37
N LEU A 126 -6.24 -2.90 3.09
CA LEU A 126 -6.44 -3.80 1.94
C LEU A 126 -5.19 -4.00 1.10
N ARG A 127 -4.07 -3.33 1.40
CA ARG A 127 -2.82 -3.50 0.66
C ARG A 127 -1.60 -3.24 1.53
N GLY A 128 -0.51 -3.87 1.16
CA GLY A 128 0.76 -3.75 1.85
C GLY A 128 1.83 -4.61 1.21
N SER A 129 3.00 -4.60 1.82
CA SER A 129 4.15 -5.35 1.35
C SER A 129 4.83 -6.11 2.48
N PHE A 130 5.60 -7.12 2.13
CA PHE A 130 6.48 -7.83 3.05
C PHE A 130 7.69 -8.38 2.30
N VAL A 131 8.73 -8.73 3.04
CA VAL A 131 9.98 -9.23 2.48
C VAL A 131 10.21 -10.68 2.88
N LEU A 132 10.57 -11.50 1.89
CA LEU A 132 11.16 -12.82 2.10
C LEU A 132 12.68 -12.65 2.10
N GLU A 133 13.32 -12.91 3.22
CA GLU A 133 14.77 -12.94 3.31
C GLU A 133 15.31 -14.27 2.83
N CYS A 134 16.10 -14.25 1.77
CA CYS A 134 16.73 -15.45 1.23
C CYS A 134 18.26 -15.39 1.33
N ASP A 135 18.94 -16.47 0.94
CA ASP A 135 20.40 -16.59 1.08
C ASP A 135 21.19 -15.52 0.31
N LYS A 136 20.83 -15.29 -0.95
CA LYS A 136 21.56 -14.44 -1.88
C LYS A 136 20.95 -13.04 -2.00
N LYS A 137 19.64 -12.96 -2.26
CA LYS A 137 18.87 -11.72 -2.42
C LYS A 137 17.59 -11.80 -1.62
N ASN A 138 16.95 -10.67 -1.40
CA ASN A 138 15.62 -10.61 -0.81
C ASN A 138 14.55 -10.61 -1.91
N ILE A 139 13.34 -11.05 -1.57
CA ILE A 139 12.17 -10.94 -2.45
C ILE A 139 11.18 -10.01 -1.76
N LEU A 140 10.90 -8.88 -2.38
CA LEU A 140 9.82 -7.98 -1.97
C LEU A 140 8.52 -8.47 -2.60
N ILE A 141 7.49 -8.60 -1.78
CA ILE A 141 6.15 -8.96 -2.20
C ILE A 141 5.21 -7.81 -1.84
N PHE A 142 4.57 -7.23 -2.84
CA PHE A 142 3.46 -6.30 -2.67
C PHE A 142 2.18 -6.97 -3.11
N PHE A 143 1.08 -6.74 -2.39
CA PHE A 143 -0.23 -7.21 -2.80
C PHE A 143 -1.35 -6.25 -2.40
N ALA A 144 -2.42 -6.26 -3.20
CA ALA A 144 -3.63 -5.51 -2.93
C ALA A 144 -4.85 -6.43 -3.01
N LEU A 145 -5.81 -6.17 -2.16
CA LEU A 145 -7.05 -6.93 -2.04
C LEU A 145 -8.23 -6.16 -2.64
N THR A 146 -9.24 -6.90 -3.08
CA THR A 146 -10.53 -6.37 -3.47
C THR A 146 -11.28 -5.80 -2.26
N PRO A 147 -12.19 -4.84 -2.44
CA PRO A 147 -12.90 -4.17 -1.34
C PRO A 147 -14.10 -4.97 -0.79
N GLU A 148 -14.36 -6.17 -1.29
CA GLU A 148 -15.48 -7.00 -0.87
C GLU A 148 -15.27 -7.57 0.54
N LYS A 149 -16.36 -8.07 1.13
CA LYS A 149 -16.34 -8.69 2.47
C LYS A 149 -15.37 -9.87 2.55
N GLU A 150 -15.32 -10.70 1.52
CA GLU A 150 -14.34 -11.78 1.35
C GLU A 150 -13.24 -11.29 0.39
N ALA A 151 -12.41 -10.37 0.88
CA ALA A 151 -11.40 -9.72 0.07
C ALA A 151 -10.41 -10.72 -0.55
N LEU A 152 -10.31 -10.70 -1.88
CA LEU A 152 -9.45 -11.55 -2.70
C LEU A 152 -8.23 -10.75 -3.19
N ILE A 153 -7.16 -11.44 -3.54
CA ILE A 153 -5.96 -10.81 -4.09
C ILE A 153 -6.25 -10.39 -5.54
N GLN A 154 -6.26 -9.09 -5.80
CA GLN A 154 -6.41 -8.55 -7.15
C GLN A 154 -5.09 -8.11 -7.79
N GLN A 155 -4.05 -7.88 -6.98
CA GLN A 155 -2.71 -7.56 -7.44
C GLN A 155 -1.68 -8.30 -6.58
N LEU A 156 -0.65 -8.85 -7.22
CA LEU A 156 0.50 -9.47 -6.56
C LEU A 156 1.75 -9.23 -7.40
N ASP A 157 2.64 -8.42 -6.86
CA ASP A 157 3.93 -8.09 -7.45
C ASP A 157 5.04 -8.76 -6.65
N ILE A 158 5.99 -9.37 -7.35
CA ILE A 158 7.09 -10.13 -6.76
C ILE A 158 8.39 -9.66 -7.40
N GLU A 159 9.25 -9.02 -6.62
CA GLU A 159 10.48 -8.40 -7.11
C GLU A 159 11.70 -8.83 -6.32
N LEU A 160 12.83 -9.01 -7.02
CA LEU A 160 14.13 -9.17 -6.35
C LEU A 160 14.62 -7.83 -5.81
N ARG A 161 15.22 -7.89 -4.62
CA ARG A 161 15.89 -6.77 -3.98
C ARG A 161 17.28 -7.20 -3.51
N ASP A 162 18.26 -6.36 -3.75
CA ASP A 162 19.58 -6.56 -3.16
C ASP A 162 19.50 -6.40 -1.63
N LYS A 163 20.45 -7.02 -0.93
CA LYS A 163 20.52 -6.98 0.54
C LYS A 163 20.94 -5.62 1.05
#